data_f42c26f6ea3bad110d4bae6e2d624e4c
#
_entry.id   f42c26f6ea3bad110d4bae6e2d624e4c
#
_cell.length_a   1.000
_cell.length_b   1.000
_cell.length_c   1.000
_cell.angle_alpha   90.00
_cell.angle_beta   90.00
_cell.angle_gamma   90.00
#
_symmetry.space_group_name_H-M   'P 1'
#
loop_
_entity.id
_entity.type
_entity.pdbx_description
1 polymer ?
#
loop_
_entity_poly.entity_id
_entity_poly.type
_entity_poly.pdbx_seq_one_letter_code
_entity_poly.pdbx_strand_id
1 'polypeptide(L)'
;HQENCRMLGDQLQGSLKEEKSVLIVDVKGNQREVLVITEGMALANYTFTTHKTEEKPNKLETIYLCKNANKKDIDELQNIIDSVYLTRDLVNEPFSHLTAKDLANAAKIAGKNSGFKTTIFSKKKIESLKMGGLLAVNKGSIDEPTFSIMEWKPKKAKNKKPIILVGKGIVYDTGGLSLKPTPNSMDLMKTDMGGAGTVIGAMHAIGANKIPIYVIALVPATDNRPSGNAYAPGDVIHMHDGTSV
;
A
#
# COMPACT_ATOMS: atom_id res chain seq x y z
N HIS A 1 -20.43 9.81 -13.41
CA HIS A 1 -21.43 8.74 -13.28
C HIS A 1 -20.91 7.59 -12.41
N GLN A 2 -19.73 7.02 -12.69
CA GLN A 2 -19.18 5.91 -11.88
C GLN A 2 -18.95 6.30 -10.42
N GLU A 3 -18.45 7.50 -10.16
CA GLU A 3 -18.25 7.96 -8.78
C GLU A 3 -19.57 8.05 -8.00
N ASN A 4 -20.64 8.49 -8.63
CA ASN A 4 -21.97 8.49 -8.00
C ASN A 4 -22.42 7.06 -7.66
N CYS A 5 -22.07 6.07 -8.48
CA CYS A 5 -22.35 4.67 -8.19
C CYS A 5 -21.54 4.15 -6.99
N ARG A 6 -20.25 4.54 -6.86
CA ARG A 6 -19.44 4.22 -5.66
C ARG A 6 -20.00 4.85 -4.40
N MET A 7 -20.39 6.13 -4.47
CA MET A 7 -21.03 6.84 -3.36
C MET A 7 -22.35 6.19 -2.95
N LEU A 8 -23.15 5.70 -3.90
CA LEU A 8 -24.36 4.91 -3.60
C LEU A 8 -23.98 3.61 -2.87
N GLY A 9 -22.93 2.94 -3.31
CA GLY A 9 -22.41 1.73 -2.64
C GLY A 9 -22.02 1.99 -1.19
N ASP A 10 -21.32 3.09 -0.92
CA ASP A 10 -20.96 3.54 0.42
C ASP A 10 -22.20 3.77 1.30
N GLN A 11 -23.20 4.49 0.80
CA GLN A 11 -24.45 4.73 1.52
C GLN A 11 -25.23 3.43 1.83
N LEU A 12 -25.25 2.51 0.88
CA LEU A 12 -25.89 1.19 1.06
C LEU A 12 -25.16 0.40 2.13
N GLN A 13 -23.83 0.39 2.15
CA GLN A 13 -23.06 -0.28 3.19
C GLN A 13 -23.38 0.29 4.57
N GLY A 14 -23.44 1.61 4.72
CA GLY A 14 -23.81 2.25 5.98
C GLY A 14 -25.16 1.79 6.54
N SER A 15 -26.13 1.51 5.65
CA SER A 15 -27.46 1.02 6.01
C SER A 15 -27.49 -0.49 6.29
N LEU A 16 -26.57 -1.27 5.71
CA LEU A 16 -26.58 -2.73 5.69
C LEU A 16 -25.41 -3.37 6.46
N LYS A 17 -24.62 -2.59 7.18
CA LYS A 17 -23.42 -3.05 7.89
C LYS A 17 -23.68 -4.10 8.98
N GLU A 18 -24.91 -4.21 9.47
CA GLU A 18 -25.37 -5.21 10.45
C GLU A 18 -25.79 -6.52 9.81
N GLU A 19 -25.97 -6.54 8.48
CA GLU A 19 -26.35 -7.75 7.73
C GLU A 19 -25.10 -8.57 7.39
N LYS A 20 -25.22 -9.90 7.46
CA LYS A 20 -24.10 -10.80 7.09
C LYS A 20 -23.93 -10.91 5.58
N SER A 21 -25.00 -10.82 4.84
CA SER A 21 -24.96 -10.93 3.39
C SER A 21 -26.01 -10.07 2.72
N VAL A 22 -25.69 -9.60 1.53
CA VAL A 22 -26.56 -8.75 0.70
C VAL A 22 -26.59 -9.30 -0.71
N LEU A 23 -27.77 -9.29 -1.33
CA LEU A 23 -27.95 -9.60 -2.74
C LEU A 23 -28.27 -8.33 -3.52
N ILE A 24 -27.41 -8.00 -4.48
CA ILE A 24 -27.66 -6.92 -5.43
C ILE A 24 -28.30 -7.50 -6.69
N VAL A 25 -29.51 -7.03 -7.02
CA VAL A 25 -30.26 -7.46 -8.19
C VAL A 25 -30.26 -6.35 -9.24
N ASP A 26 -29.67 -6.64 -10.39
CA ASP A 26 -29.69 -5.74 -11.54
C ASP A 26 -30.98 -5.89 -12.33
N VAL A 27 -31.92 -4.96 -12.13
CA VAL A 27 -33.23 -4.95 -12.84
C VAL A 27 -33.13 -4.33 -14.23
N LYS A 28 -32.08 -3.49 -14.47
CA LYS A 28 -31.91 -2.75 -15.74
C LYS A 28 -30.93 -3.39 -16.71
N GLY A 29 -30.15 -4.38 -16.28
CA GLY A 29 -29.16 -5.07 -17.10
C GLY A 29 -27.84 -4.27 -17.29
N ASN A 30 -27.48 -3.40 -16.35
CA ASN A 30 -26.23 -2.63 -16.39
C ASN A 30 -25.18 -3.22 -15.45
N GLN A 31 -24.53 -4.28 -15.89
CA GLN A 31 -23.45 -4.97 -15.14
C GLN A 31 -22.38 -4.01 -14.59
N ARG A 32 -21.98 -3.01 -15.37
CA ARG A 32 -20.91 -2.08 -14.97
C ARG A 32 -21.32 -1.24 -13.76
N GLU A 33 -22.55 -0.76 -13.72
CA GLU A 33 -23.05 0.00 -12.56
C GLU A 33 -23.10 -0.88 -11.31
N VAL A 34 -23.57 -2.12 -11.44
CA VAL A 34 -23.61 -3.08 -10.33
C VAL A 34 -22.23 -3.34 -9.75
N LEU A 35 -21.22 -3.58 -10.59
CA LEU A 35 -19.84 -3.78 -10.12
C LEU A 35 -19.28 -2.55 -9.41
N VAL A 36 -19.56 -1.34 -9.90
CA VAL A 36 -19.09 -0.10 -9.27
C VAL A 36 -19.81 0.18 -7.95
N ILE A 37 -21.09 -0.13 -7.84
CA ILE A 37 -21.83 -0.07 -6.56
C ILE A 37 -21.24 -1.09 -5.57
N THR A 38 -20.97 -2.31 -6.02
CA THR A 38 -20.35 -3.36 -5.21
C THR A 38 -18.96 -2.96 -4.73
N GLU A 39 -18.17 -2.34 -5.60
CA GLU A 39 -16.86 -1.75 -5.24
C GLU A 39 -17.02 -0.74 -4.09
N GLY A 40 -17.95 0.21 -4.22
CA GLY A 40 -18.22 1.21 -3.20
C GLY A 40 -18.63 0.58 -1.87
N MET A 41 -19.55 -0.39 -1.88
CA MET A 41 -19.98 -1.12 -0.68
C MET A 41 -18.80 -1.84 -0.02
N ALA A 42 -18.03 -2.60 -0.79
CA ALA A 42 -16.90 -3.35 -0.25
C ALA A 42 -15.83 -2.42 0.32
N LEU A 43 -15.47 -1.33 -0.38
CA LEU A 43 -14.48 -0.36 0.11
C LEU A 43 -14.93 0.37 1.38
N ALA A 44 -16.23 0.62 1.54
CA ALA A 44 -16.81 1.22 2.74
C ALA A 44 -16.89 0.24 3.92
N ASN A 45 -16.94 -1.07 3.63
CA ASN A 45 -17.01 -2.11 4.67
C ASN A 45 -15.68 -2.34 5.40
N TYR A 46 -14.57 -1.74 4.94
CA TYR A 46 -13.27 -1.89 5.55
C TYR A 46 -13.24 -1.36 7.00
N THR A 47 -12.68 -2.15 7.88
CA THR A 47 -12.44 -1.79 9.29
C THR A 47 -11.08 -2.34 9.73
N PHE A 48 -10.22 -1.47 10.28
CA PHE A 48 -8.95 -1.89 10.88
C PHE A 48 -9.15 -2.17 12.37
N THR A 49 -9.07 -3.43 12.78
CA THR A 49 -9.32 -3.87 14.16
C THR A 49 -8.12 -4.56 14.82
N THR A 50 -7.04 -4.78 14.07
CA THR A 50 -5.90 -5.65 14.43
C THR A 50 -5.32 -5.42 15.83
N HIS A 51 -5.39 -4.18 16.36
CA HIS A 51 -4.83 -3.83 17.68
C HIS A 51 -5.90 -3.38 18.70
N LYS A 52 -7.18 -3.66 18.42
CA LYS A 52 -8.27 -3.33 19.34
C LYS A 52 -8.56 -4.51 20.26
N THR A 53 -8.77 -4.24 21.53
CA THR A 53 -9.18 -5.24 22.52
C THR A 53 -10.61 -5.71 22.32
N GLU A 54 -11.48 -4.81 21.85
CA GLU A 54 -12.84 -5.13 21.43
C GLU A 54 -12.97 -4.93 19.93
N GLU A 55 -13.08 -6.01 19.20
CA GLU A 55 -13.36 -5.98 17.76
C GLU A 55 -14.86 -5.79 17.52
N LYS A 56 -15.19 -4.70 16.84
CA LYS A 56 -16.55 -4.46 16.32
C LYS A 56 -16.47 -4.22 14.81
N PRO A 57 -16.10 -5.25 14.05
CA PRO A 57 -16.11 -5.13 12.58
C PRO A 57 -17.55 -5.00 12.08
N ASN A 58 -17.71 -4.44 10.90
CA ASN A 58 -18.97 -4.52 10.19
C ASN A 58 -19.32 -6.02 9.97
N LYS A 59 -20.60 -6.38 10.05
CA LYS A 59 -21.02 -7.78 9.94
C LYS A 59 -21.13 -8.28 8.50
N LEU A 60 -21.07 -7.36 7.51
CA LEU A 60 -21.20 -7.72 6.10
C LEU A 60 -19.98 -8.52 5.62
N GLU A 61 -20.19 -9.80 5.34
CA GLU A 61 -19.16 -10.74 4.91
C GLU A 61 -19.26 -11.05 3.41
N THR A 62 -20.47 -10.99 2.83
CA THR A 62 -20.69 -11.44 1.45
C THR A 62 -21.67 -10.54 0.71
N ILE A 63 -21.28 -10.13 -0.50
CA ILE A 63 -22.17 -9.44 -1.44
C ILE A 63 -22.39 -10.37 -2.63
N TYR A 64 -23.65 -10.81 -2.81
CA TYR A 64 -24.08 -11.61 -3.95
C TYR A 64 -24.52 -10.71 -5.10
N LEU A 65 -24.13 -11.07 -6.32
CA LEU A 65 -24.55 -10.37 -7.54
C LEU A 65 -25.45 -11.29 -8.38
N CYS A 66 -26.66 -10.81 -8.71
CA CYS A 66 -27.61 -11.58 -9.48
C CYS A 66 -27.46 -11.30 -10.98
N LYS A 67 -27.40 -12.38 -11.76
CA LYS A 67 -27.64 -12.50 -13.20
C LYS A 67 -26.59 -11.99 -14.20
N ASN A 68 -25.98 -10.83 -14.06
CA ASN A 68 -25.24 -10.23 -15.18
C ASN A 68 -23.73 -10.07 -14.98
N ALA A 69 -23.21 -10.32 -13.78
CA ALA A 69 -21.78 -10.27 -13.53
C ALA A 69 -21.12 -11.60 -13.90
N ASN A 70 -20.17 -11.59 -14.81
CA ASN A 70 -19.39 -12.79 -15.09
C ASN A 70 -18.31 -13.00 -14.00
N LYS A 71 -17.90 -14.26 -13.83
CA LYS A 71 -16.93 -14.61 -12.79
C LYS A 71 -15.60 -13.84 -12.94
N LYS A 72 -15.16 -13.58 -14.15
CA LYS A 72 -13.90 -12.87 -14.40
C LYS A 72 -13.94 -11.45 -13.85
N ASP A 73 -15.01 -10.70 -14.10
CA ASP A 73 -15.14 -9.32 -13.63
C ASP A 73 -15.27 -9.26 -12.10
N ILE A 74 -15.92 -10.27 -11.49
CA ILE A 74 -16.00 -10.40 -10.03
C ILE A 74 -14.60 -10.69 -9.45
N ASP A 75 -13.86 -11.63 -10.02
CA ASP A 75 -12.50 -11.97 -9.56
C ASP A 75 -11.55 -10.76 -9.71
N GLU A 76 -11.66 -10.00 -10.82
CA GLU A 76 -10.89 -8.77 -11.03
C GLU A 76 -11.23 -7.70 -9.97
N LEU A 77 -12.50 -7.52 -9.66
CA LEU A 77 -12.96 -6.59 -8.63
C LEU A 77 -12.47 -7.02 -7.24
N GLN A 78 -12.59 -8.31 -6.89
CA GLN A 78 -12.11 -8.84 -5.63
C GLN A 78 -10.61 -8.58 -5.45
N ASN A 79 -9.80 -8.85 -6.47
CA ASN A 79 -8.36 -8.59 -6.44
C ASN A 79 -8.03 -7.09 -6.22
N ILE A 80 -8.85 -6.18 -6.77
CA ILE A 80 -8.71 -4.73 -6.55
C ILE A 80 -9.03 -4.39 -5.09
N ILE A 81 -10.15 -4.90 -4.56
CA ILE A 81 -10.59 -4.67 -3.17
C ILE A 81 -9.52 -5.18 -2.19
N ASP A 82 -9.02 -6.40 -2.37
CA ASP A 82 -7.97 -7.00 -1.54
C ASP A 82 -6.69 -6.15 -1.57
N SER A 83 -6.36 -5.59 -2.73
CA SER A 83 -5.19 -4.71 -2.89
C SER A 83 -5.36 -3.37 -2.17
N VAL A 84 -6.56 -2.80 -2.19
CA VAL A 84 -6.88 -1.58 -1.44
C VAL A 84 -6.89 -1.85 0.06
N TYR A 85 -7.43 -2.98 0.49
CA TYR A 85 -7.41 -3.40 1.90
C TYR A 85 -5.97 -3.59 2.39
N LEU A 86 -5.13 -4.30 1.63
CA LEU A 86 -3.70 -4.42 1.92
C LEU A 86 -3.02 -3.05 2.08
N THR A 87 -3.32 -2.10 1.18
CA THR A 87 -2.78 -0.74 1.28
C THR A 87 -3.24 -0.05 2.56
N ARG A 88 -4.54 -0.13 2.87
CA ARG A 88 -5.12 0.48 4.07
C ARG A 88 -4.57 -0.14 5.35
N ASP A 89 -4.40 -1.46 5.39
CA ASP A 89 -3.80 -2.17 6.52
C ASP A 89 -2.38 -1.67 6.79
N LEU A 90 -1.53 -1.60 5.74
CA LEU A 90 -0.17 -1.10 5.85
C LEU A 90 -0.13 0.35 6.37
N VAL A 91 -1.03 1.23 5.90
CA VAL A 91 -1.07 2.64 6.32
C VAL A 91 -1.61 2.79 7.74
N ASN A 92 -2.51 1.89 8.17
CA ASN A 92 -3.08 1.92 9.52
C ASN A 92 -2.16 1.29 10.58
N GLU A 93 -1.23 0.42 10.16
CA GLU A 93 -0.33 -0.27 11.06
C GLU A 93 0.57 0.72 11.80
N PRO A 94 0.68 0.64 13.14
CA PRO A 94 1.56 1.51 13.91
C PRO A 94 3.03 1.11 13.73
N PHE A 95 3.94 2.06 13.90
CA PHE A 95 5.38 1.84 13.78
C PHE A 95 5.91 0.67 14.64
N SER A 96 5.34 0.45 15.82
CA SER A 96 5.70 -0.67 16.69
C SER A 96 5.47 -2.05 16.07
N HIS A 97 4.71 -2.13 14.97
CA HIS A 97 4.39 -3.36 14.24
C HIS A 97 4.76 -3.28 12.75
N LEU A 98 5.16 -2.09 12.26
CA LEU A 98 5.55 -1.89 10.88
C LEU A 98 6.86 -1.10 10.78
N THR A 99 7.98 -1.78 11.01
CA THR A 99 9.32 -1.26 10.71
C THR A 99 9.63 -1.31 9.21
N ALA A 100 10.77 -0.75 8.78
CA ALA A 100 11.22 -0.86 7.38
C ALA A 100 11.37 -2.34 6.94
N LYS A 101 11.80 -3.23 7.84
CA LYS A 101 11.89 -4.68 7.57
C LYS A 101 10.52 -5.33 7.41
N ASP A 102 9.55 -4.94 8.23
CA ASP A 102 8.19 -5.48 8.16
C ASP A 102 7.50 -5.02 6.87
N LEU A 103 7.66 -3.75 6.47
CA LEU A 103 7.17 -3.25 5.20
C LEU A 103 7.78 -3.99 4.00
N ALA A 104 9.09 -4.28 4.03
CA ALA A 104 9.75 -5.07 3.00
C ALA A 104 9.23 -6.52 2.98
N ASN A 105 8.96 -7.11 4.15
CA ASN A 105 8.37 -8.45 4.24
C ASN A 105 6.93 -8.47 3.71
N ALA A 106 6.12 -7.45 3.99
CA ALA A 106 4.78 -7.30 3.42
C ALA A 106 4.83 -7.26 1.87
N ALA A 107 5.77 -6.51 1.29
CA ALA A 107 6.00 -6.50 -0.16
C ALA A 107 6.38 -7.90 -0.70
N LYS A 108 7.18 -8.67 0.04
CA LYS A 108 7.56 -10.05 -0.33
C LYS A 108 6.37 -11.01 -0.28
N ILE A 109 5.52 -10.89 0.74
CA ILE A 109 4.29 -11.69 0.89
C ILE A 109 3.33 -11.36 -0.24
N ALA A 110 3.09 -10.07 -0.52
CA ALA A 110 2.27 -9.63 -1.64
C ALA A 110 2.78 -10.22 -2.98
N GLY A 111 4.11 -10.23 -3.20
CA GLY A 111 4.70 -10.83 -4.38
C GLY A 111 4.47 -12.33 -4.50
N LYS A 112 4.59 -13.05 -3.38
CA LYS A 112 4.30 -14.49 -3.34
C LYS A 112 2.83 -14.79 -3.70
N ASN A 113 1.91 -13.97 -3.20
CA ASN A 113 0.47 -14.15 -3.42
C ASN A 113 0.01 -13.76 -4.83
N SER A 114 0.66 -12.75 -5.44
CA SER A 114 0.25 -12.18 -6.74
C SER A 114 1.19 -12.52 -7.89
N GLY A 115 2.26 -13.26 -7.64
CA GLY A 115 3.16 -13.79 -8.67
C GLY A 115 4.24 -12.84 -9.18
N PHE A 116 4.48 -11.69 -8.55
CA PHE A 116 5.62 -10.85 -8.88
C PHE A 116 6.85 -11.18 -8.03
N LYS A 117 8.04 -10.95 -8.59
CA LYS A 117 9.31 -11.17 -7.89
C LYS A 117 9.63 -9.99 -6.99
N THR A 118 10.05 -10.27 -5.74
CA THR A 118 10.52 -9.25 -4.80
C THR A 118 11.98 -9.51 -4.45
N THR A 119 12.83 -8.47 -4.58
CA THR A 119 14.22 -8.46 -4.13
C THR A 119 14.37 -7.37 -3.08
N ILE A 120 14.93 -7.71 -1.92
CA ILE A 120 15.10 -6.78 -0.79
C ILE A 120 16.60 -6.57 -0.56
N PHE A 121 17.07 -5.33 -0.59
CA PHE A 121 18.41 -4.95 -0.21
C PHE A 121 18.45 -4.64 1.29
N SER A 122 19.37 -5.27 1.99
CA SER A 122 19.72 -4.97 3.38
C SER A 122 20.56 -3.69 3.48
N LYS A 123 20.72 -3.17 4.69
CA LYS A 123 21.61 -2.02 4.97
C LYS A 123 22.99 -2.18 4.35
N LYS A 124 23.64 -3.33 4.51
CA LYS A 124 24.96 -3.63 3.91
C LYS A 124 24.97 -3.47 2.38
N LYS A 125 23.90 -3.92 1.69
CA LYS A 125 23.79 -3.75 0.24
C LYS A 125 23.54 -2.29 -0.15
N ILE A 126 22.71 -1.58 0.61
CA ILE A 126 22.42 -0.15 0.44
C ILE A 126 23.71 0.68 0.59
N GLU A 127 24.53 0.38 1.60
CA GLU A 127 25.85 0.99 1.82
C GLU A 127 26.81 0.71 0.66
N SER A 128 26.89 -0.55 0.20
CA SER A 128 27.75 -0.91 -0.94
C SER A 128 27.37 -0.22 -2.24
N LEU A 129 26.10 0.15 -2.39
CA LEU A 129 25.58 0.92 -3.52
C LEU A 129 25.63 2.43 -3.31
N LYS A 130 26.16 2.89 -2.18
CA LYS A 130 26.30 4.33 -1.85
C LYS A 130 24.96 5.09 -1.97
N MET A 131 23.86 4.49 -1.49
CA MET A 131 22.55 5.14 -1.49
C MET A 131 22.45 6.18 -0.37
N GLY A 132 23.22 7.28 -0.51
CA GLY A 132 23.46 8.26 0.55
C GLY A 132 22.21 8.92 1.10
N GLY A 133 21.23 9.25 0.25
CA GLY A 133 19.97 9.84 0.70
C GLY A 133 19.20 8.95 1.67
N LEU A 134 19.08 7.65 1.37
CA LEU A 134 18.42 6.69 2.26
C LEU A 134 19.19 6.50 3.58
N LEU A 135 20.52 6.41 3.48
CA LEU A 135 21.41 6.24 4.64
C LEU A 135 21.42 7.47 5.54
N ALA A 136 21.36 8.68 4.98
CA ALA A 136 21.30 9.92 5.75
C ALA A 136 20.02 9.99 6.60
N VAL A 137 18.86 9.72 6.02
CA VAL A 137 17.59 9.69 6.76
C VAL A 137 17.61 8.62 7.85
N ASN A 138 18.19 7.44 7.57
CA ASN A 138 18.30 6.34 8.54
C ASN A 138 19.30 6.63 9.69
N LYS A 139 20.19 7.59 9.55
CA LYS A 139 21.36 7.80 10.45
C LYS A 139 20.98 7.97 11.93
N GLY A 140 19.79 8.53 12.20
CA GLY A 140 19.25 8.68 13.56
C GLY A 140 18.47 7.46 14.08
N SER A 141 18.17 6.48 13.22
CA SER A 141 17.39 5.30 13.59
C SER A 141 18.25 4.18 14.16
N ILE A 142 17.65 3.37 15.05
CA ILE A 142 18.21 2.09 15.51
C ILE A 142 17.83 0.94 14.58
N ASP A 143 16.77 1.12 13.76
CA ASP A 143 16.29 0.13 12.82
C ASP A 143 17.00 0.26 11.47
N GLU A 144 17.30 -0.89 10.86
CA GLU A 144 17.98 -0.90 9.56
C GLU A 144 17.04 -0.53 8.42
N PRO A 145 17.51 0.28 7.44
CA PRO A 145 16.72 0.59 6.26
C PRO A 145 16.65 -0.61 5.33
N THR A 146 15.64 -0.62 4.46
CA THR A 146 15.51 -1.58 3.38
C THR A 146 15.29 -0.86 2.05
N PHE A 147 15.62 -1.54 0.94
CA PHE A 147 15.24 -1.10 -0.39
C PHE A 147 14.63 -2.28 -1.14
N SER A 148 13.33 -2.22 -1.38
CA SER A 148 12.59 -3.30 -2.03
C SER A 148 12.41 -3.00 -3.52
N ILE A 149 12.68 -4.01 -4.36
CA ILE A 149 12.45 -4.01 -5.80
C ILE A 149 11.41 -5.08 -6.08
N MET A 150 10.26 -4.70 -6.60
CA MET A 150 9.19 -5.59 -7.02
C MET A 150 9.11 -5.59 -8.54
N GLU A 151 9.19 -6.75 -9.18
CA GLU A 151 9.18 -6.89 -10.63
C GLU A 151 8.04 -7.79 -11.09
N TRP A 152 7.15 -7.24 -11.90
CA TRP A 152 6.13 -7.96 -12.65
C TRP A 152 6.44 -7.90 -14.14
N LYS A 153 6.89 -9.04 -14.72
CA LYS A 153 7.28 -9.15 -16.12
C LYS A 153 6.61 -10.34 -16.78
N PRO A 154 5.35 -10.23 -17.21
CA PRO A 154 4.67 -11.32 -17.89
C PRO A 154 5.28 -11.58 -19.28
N LYS A 155 5.24 -12.85 -19.74
CA LYS A 155 5.79 -13.25 -21.07
C LYS A 155 5.23 -12.44 -22.25
N LYS A 156 3.98 -11.97 -22.15
CA LYS A 156 3.27 -11.21 -23.18
C LYS A 156 3.05 -9.75 -22.74
N ALA A 157 4.06 -9.12 -22.13
CA ALA A 157 3.97 -7.71 -21.78
C ALA A 157 3.85 -6.84 -23.05
N LYS A 158 2.92 -5.88 -23.02
CA LYS A 158 2.66 -4.94 -24.13
C LYS A 158 3.75 -3.88 -24.27
N ASN A 159 4.49 -3.60 -23.21
CA ASN A 159 5.58 -2.63 -23.18
C ASN A 159 6.95 -3.32 -23.09
N LYS A 160 7.94 -2.80 -23.81
CA LYS A 160 9.32 -3.30 -23.79
C LYS A 160 10.13 -2.77 -22.62
N LYS A 161 9.94 -1.48 -22.28
CA LYS A 161 10.57 -0.83 -21.12
C LYS A 161 9.61 -0.87 -19.94
N PRO A 162 10.09 -1.11 -18.70
CA PRO A 162 9.23 -1.14 -17.54
C PRO A 162 8.60 0.22 -17.26
N ILE A 163 7.37 0.21 -16.78
CA ILE A 163 6.81 1.34 -16.03
C ILE A 163 7.43 1.29 -14.65
N ILE A 164 7.98 2.42 -14.19
CA ILE A 164 8.60 2.51 -12.87
C ILE A 164 7.62 3.17 -11.90
N LEU A 165 7.32 2.47 -10.81
CA LEU A 165 6.59 3.01 -9.68
C LEU A 165 7.57 3.24 -8.53
N VAL A 166 7.48 4.39 -7.86
CA VAL A 166 8.33 4.68 -6.69
C VAL A 166 7.44 5.03 -5.52
N GLY A 167 7.62 4.34 -4.40
CA GLY A 167 6.85 4.55 -3.17
C GLY A 167 7.73 5.02 -2.02
N LYS A 168 7.44 6.19 -1.44
CA LYS A 168 8.06 6.65 -0.21
C LYS A 168 7.70 5.72 0.94
N GLY A 169 8.71 5.16 1.61
CA GLY A 169 8.57 4.18 2.69
C GLY A 169 9.10 4.68 4.04
N ILE A 170 8.81 5.92 4.41
CA ILE A 170 9.15 6.43 5.74
C ILE A 170 8.11 5.92 6.74
N VAL A 171 8.43 4.84 7.44
CA VAL A 171 7.48 4.14 8.33
C VAL A 171 7.12 4.95 9.59
N TYR A 172 7.96 5.90 9.98
CA TYR A 172 7.65 6.96 10.94
C TYR A 172 8.58 8.15 10.76
N ASP A 173 8.06 9.36 10.64
CA ASP A 173 8.84 10.57 10.44
C ASP A 173 8.67 11.57 11.58
N THR A 174 9.68 11.64 12.46
CA THR A 174 9.72 12.65 13.51
C THR A 174 10.22 14.02 13.02
N GLY A 175 10.71 14.11 11.79
CA GLY A 175 11.47 15.27 11.29
C GLY A 175 12.97 15.22 11.59
N GLY A 176 13.45 14.21 12.32
CA GLY A 176 14.83 14.11 12.77
C GLY A 176 15.17 15.22 13.78
N LEU A 177 16.33 15.89 13.62
CA LEU A 177 16.70 17.03 14.48
C LEU A 177 15.80 18.27 14.29
N SER A 178 15.18 18.42 13.11
CA SER A 178 14.11 19.40 12.88
C SER A 178 12.78 18.85 13.31
N LEU A 179 12.62 18.62 14.62
CA LEU A 179 11.52 17.90 15.22
C LEU A 179 10.15 18.51 14.89
N LYS A 180 9.24 17.70 14.39
CA LYS A 180 7.86 18.11 14.11
C LYS A 180 7.07 18.33 15.40
N PRO A 181 6.11 19.28 15.44
CA PRO A 181 5.18 19.38 16.57
C PRO A 181 4.34 18.11 16.66
N THR A 182 3.98 17.67 17.87
CA THR A 182 3.22 16.44 18.06
C THR A 182 1.78 16.55 17.57
N PRO A 183 0.96 17.55 18.03
CA PRO A 183 -0.43 17.65 17.62
C PRO A 183 -0.59 17.97 16.13
N ASN A 184 -1.42 17.21 15.43
CA ASN A 184 -1.78 17.39 14.02
C ASN A 184 -0.59 17.34 13.04
N SER A 185 0.55 16.76 13.44
CA SER A 185 1.73 16.60 12.62
C SER A 185 2.41 15.26 12.90
N MET A 186 3.27 15.16 13.93
CA MET A 186 4.04 13.93 14.22
C MET A 186 3.14 12.74 14.55
N ASP A 187 2.02 12.95 15.23
CA ASP A 187 1.03 11.92 15.58
C ASP A 187 0.42 11.21 14.36
N LEU A 188 0.45 11.86 13.18
CA LEU A 188 -0.01 11.29 11.91
C LEU A 188 1.10 10.59 11.12
N MET A 189 2.37 10.70 11.52
CA MET A 189 3.52 10.29 10.71
C MET A 189 3.73 8.77 10.60
N LYS A 190 2.94 7.96 11.25
CA LYS A 190 2.85 6.53 10.93
C LYS A 190 2.37 6.30 9.48
N THR A 191 1.69 7.28 8.87
CA THR A 191 1.16 7.22 7.51
C THR A 191 2.14 7.71 6.44
N ASP A 192 3.36 8.13 6.83
CA ASP A 192 4.36 8.71 5.90
C ASP A 192 4.97 7.65 4.94
N MET A 193 4.57 6.42 5.09
CA MET A 193 4.83 5.31 4.16
C MET A 193 3.64 5.00 3.24
N GLY A 194 2.63 5.85 3.19
CA GLY A 194 1.44 5.65 2.35
C GLY A 194 1.75 5.49 0.87
N GLY A 195 2.80 6.16 0.37
CA GLY A 195 3.31 5.97 -0.99
C GLY A 195 3.81 4.55 -1.22
N ALA A 196 4.55 3.96 -0.28
CA ALA A 196 4.99 2.58 -0.34
C ALA A 196 3.81 1.60 -0.28
N GLY A 197 2.86 1.82 0.65
CA GLY A 197 1.64 1.03 0.75
C GLY A 197 0.84 1.01 -0.55
N THR A 198 0.65 2.19 -1.16
CA THR A 198 -0.02 2.34 -2.46
C THR A 198 0.70 1.57 -3.57
N VAL A 199 2.02 1.65 -3.63
CA VAL A 199 2.81 0.95 -4.65
C VAL A 199 2.77 -0.57 -4.44
N ILE A 200 2.84 -1.06 -3.20
CA ILE A 200 2.70 -2.48 -2.88
C ILE A 200 1.30 -2.99 -3.27
N GLY A 201 0.23 -2.26 -2.91
CA GLY A 201 -1.14 -2.60 -3.31
C GLY A 201 -1.33 -2.58 -4.83
N ALA A 202 -0.78 -1.58 -5.53
CA ALA A 202 -0.83 -1.53 -7.00
C ALA A 202 -0.13 -2.74 -7.63
N MET A 203 1.05 -3.14 -7.13
CA MET A 203 1.75 -4.33 -7.61
C MET A 203 0.95 -5.61 -7.33
N HIS A 204 0.26 -5.68 -6.17
CA HIS A 204 -0.64 -6.79 -5.85
C HIS A 204 -1.77 -6.88 -6.87
N ALA A 205 -2.49 -5.78 -7.14
CA ALA A 205 -3.57 -5.74 -8.12
C ALA A 205 -3.10 -6.12 -9.53
N ILE A 206 -1.95 -5.59 -9.96
CA ILE A 206 -1.35 -5.87 -11.27
C ILE A 206 -1.02 -7.35 -11.43
N GLY A 207 -0.39 -7.95 -10.42
CA GLY A 207 0.00 -9.35 -10.44
C GLY A 207 -1.20 -10.30 -10.35
N ALA A 208 -2.10 -10.08 -9.39
CA ALA A 208 -3.30 -10.89 -9.19
C ALA A 208 -4.22 -10.90 -10.43
N ASN A 209 -4.41 -9.75 -11.06
CA ASN A 209 -5.18 -9.61 -12.30
C ASN A 209 -4.37 -9.94 -13.57
N LYS A 210 -3.11 -10.35 -13.42
CA LYS A 210 -2.23 -10.74 -14.54
C LYS A 210 -2.20 -9.71 -15.65
N ILE A 211 -2.16 -8.42 -15.27
CA ILE A 211 -2.17 -7.31 -16.24
C ILE A 211 -0.97 -7.45 -17.19
N PRO A 212 -1.17 -7.40 -18.52
CA PRO A 212 -0.11 -7.67 -19.51
C PRO A 212 0.83 -6.46 -19.71
N ILE A 213 1.40 -5.93 -18.64
CA ILE A 213 2.37 -4.83 -18.63
C ILE A 213 3.63 -5.22 -17.85
N TYR A 214 4.79 -4.74 -18.26
CA TYR A 214 6.02 -4.85 -17.50
C TYR A 214 6.16 -3.68 -16.54
N VAL A 215 6.21 -3.97 -15.25
CA VAL A 215 6.29 -2.95 -14.18
C VAL A 215 7.42 -3.32 -13.21
N ILE A 216 8.17 -2.32 -12.79
CA ILE A 216 9.10 -2.40 -11.67
C ILE A 216 8.67 -1.37 -10.63
N ALA A 217 8.57 -1.78 -9.39
CA ALA A 217 8.30 -0.89 -8.28
C ALA A 217 9.48 -0.84 -7.32
N LEU A 218 9.80 0.36 -6.84
CA LEU A 218 10.93 0.65 -5.96
C LEU A 218 10.40 1.27 -4.67
N VAL A 219 10.78 0.69 -3.54
CA VAL A 219 10.38 1.17 -2.20
C VAL A 219 11.63 1.29 -1.33
N PRO A 220 12.23 2.50 -1.22
CA PRO A 220 13.14 2.83 -0.13
C PRO A 220 12.36 2.94 1.16
N ALA A 221 12.78 2.23 2.22
CA ALA A 221 12.09 2.25 3.51
C ALA A 221 13.05 2.46 4.67
N THR A 222 12.68 3.34 5.57
CA THR A 222 13.37 3.68 6.81
C THR A 222 12.42 4.45 7.72
N ASP A 223 12.82 4.76 8.94
CA ASP A 223 12.25 5.81 9.76
C ASP A 223 13.21 6.99 9.89
N ASN A 224 12.70 8.15 10.27
CA ASN A 224 13.46 9.36 10.53
C ASN A 224 13.36 9.72 12.01
N ARG A 225 14.45 9.57 12.76
CA ARG A 225 14.50 9.73 14.22
C ARG A 225 15.51 10.77 14.66
N PRO A 226 15.22 11.54 15.73
CA PRO A 226 16.22 12.34 16.41
C PRO A 226 17.12 11.42 17.24
N SER A 227 18.42 11.59 17.12
CA SER A 227 19.43 10.96 17.99
C SER A 227 20.75 11.69 17.86
N GLY A 228 21.73 11.35 18.70
CA GLY A 228 23.07 11.89 18.60
C GLY A 228 23.79 11.58 17.27
N ASN A 229 23.30 10.60 16.51
CA ASN A 229 23.84 10.22 15.20
C ASN A 229 23.01 10.76 14.02
N ALA A 230 21.88 11.43 14.25
CA ALA A 230 21.04 11.97 13.18
C ALA A 230 21.81 13.01 12.36
N TYR A 231 21.50 13.12 11.06
CA TYR A 231 22.05 14.20 10.24
C TYR A 231 21.45 15.55 10.68
N ALA A 232 22.25 16.60 10.58
CA ALA A 232 21.84 17.95 10.89
C ALA A 232 21.40 18.72 9.63
N PRO A 233 20.48 19.70 9.74
CA PRO A 233 20.21 20.62 8.65
C PRO A 233 21.51 21.29 8.19
N GLY A 234 21.79 21.24 6.89
CA GLY A 234 23.03 21.75 6.32
C GLY A 234 24.14 20.69 6.16
N ASP A 235 23.96 19.46 6.64
CA ASP A 235 24.87 18.36 6.30
C ASP A 235 24.89 18.11 4.80
N VAL A 236 26.10 17.84 4.27
CA VAL A 236 26.24 17.44 2.86
C VAL A 236 26.02 15.93 2.72
N ILE A 237 25.05 15.57 1.90
CA ILE A 237 24.68 14.18 1.63
C ILE A 237 25.19 13.82 0.22
N HIS A 238 26.03 12.77 0.13
CA HIS A 238 26.50 12.25 -1.15
C HIS A 238 25.53 11.20 -1.68
N MET A 239 24.97 11.46 -2.86
CA MET A 239 23.97 10.60 -3.50
C MET A 239 24.64 9.47 -4.30
N HIS A 240 23.85 8.47 -4.71
CA HIS A 240 24.32 7.29 -5.46
C HIS A 240 25.00 7.64 -6.79
N ASP A 241 24.53 8.67 -7.48
CA ASP A 241 25.04 9.14 -8.77
C ASP A 241 26.28 10.04 -8.64
N GLY A 242 26.75 10.29 -7.41
CA GLY A 242 27.89 11.15 -7.10
C GLY A 242 27.55 12.62 -6.89
N THR A 243 26.29 13.02 -7.04
CA THR A 243 25.86 14.38 -6.70
C THR A 243 25.86 14.59 -5.19
N SER A 244 25.91 15.85 -4.76
CA SER A 244 25.81 16.27 -3.36
C SER A 244 24.56 17.13 -3.17
N VAL A 245 23.87 16.92 -2.07
CA VAL A 245 22.68 17.66 -1.65
C VAL A 245 22.92 18.20 -0.24
#